data_b5967775c2ce34e859d2a89ee81ef813
#
_entry.id   b5967775c2ce34e859d2a89ee81ef813
#
_cell.length_a   1.000
_cell.length_b   1.000
_cell.length_c   1.000
_cell.angle_alpha   90.00
_cell.angle_beta   90.00
_cell.angle_gamma   90.00
#
_symmetry.space_group_name_H-M   'P 1'
#
loop_
_entity.id
_entity.type
_entity.pdbx_description
1 polymer ?
#
loop_
_entity_poly.entity_id
_entity_poly.type
_entity_poly.pdbx_seq_one_letter_code
_entity_poly.pdbx_strand_id
1 'polypeptide(L)'
;MKFNLLKLIPILFSIFIIESCSKSPTKIKFLALGDSYTIGEGVQEKNRWPNQLVNRLEEKFNYLVDLEIIAKTGFTSFELLEEIDNIKVSGNFDYVSLLIGVNNQFRGLDIKDFERDLNILMDKSIDFANGKKGNIFVLSIPDWGITPYGIKKNRDSVSQQIDVYNDLVNDISVSKGLKFFNITEISRKINDINGLLAPDELHPSGKMYSLWVDEIITFFN
;
A
#
# COMPACT_ATOMS: atom_id res chain seq x y z
N MET A 1 87.81 -0.73 11.46
CA MET A 1 86.47 -1.32 11.46
C MET A 1 85.42 -0.23 11.77
N LYS A 2 84.71 0.26 10.78
CA LYS A 2 83.66 1.29 10.95
C LYS A 2 82.29 0.60 10.94
N PHE A 3 81.58 0.61 12.11
CA PHE A 3 80.20 0.11 12.19
C PHE A 3 79.22 1.16 11.65
N ASN A 4 78.51 0.83 10.59
CA ASN A 4 77.41 1.63 10.07
C ASN A 4 76.17 1.33 10.91
N LEU A 5 75.67 2.33 11.62
CA LEU A 5 74.41 2.28 12.38
C LEU A 5 73.23 2.53 11.41
N LEU A 6 72.52 1.48 11.06
CA LEU A 6 71.27 1.57 10.25
C LEU A 6 70.21 2.24 11.13
N LYS A 7 69.75 3.44 10.77
CA LYS A 7 68.60 4.11 11.41
C LYS A 7 67.30 3.48 10.92
N LEU A 8 66.63 2.72 11.80
CA LEU A 8 65.23 2.31 11.59
C LEU A 8 64.33 3.53 11.69
N ILE A 9 63.62 3.87 10.61
CA ILE A 9 62.54 4.86 10.61
C ILE A 9 61.25 4.12 10.96
N PRO A 10 60.52 4.48 12.03
CA PRO A 10 59.24 3.86 12.33
C PRO A 10 58.19 4.40 11.32
N ILE A 11 57.64 3.51 10.50
CA ILE A 11 56.47 3.83 9.67
C ILE A 11 55.25 3.88 10.57
N LEU A 12 54.79 5.09 10.87
CA LEU A 12 53.49 5.30 11.55
C LEU A 12 52.37 4.96 10.55
N PHE A 13 51.74 3.81 10.76
CA PHE A 13 50.50 3.45 10.04
C PHE A 13 49.35 4.22 10.70
N SER A 14 48.98 5.34 10.09
CA SER A 14 47.75 6.08 10.48
C SER A 14 46.52 5.26 10.03
N ILE A 15 45.89 4.57 10.98
CA ILE A 15 44.60 3.92 10.76
C ILE A 15 43.55 5.06 10.71
N PHE A 16 43.14 5.41 9.48
CA PHE A 16 41.94 6.23 9.31
C PHE A 16 40.70 5.36 9.63
N ILE A 17 40.19 5.53 10.86
CA ILE A 17 38.86 5.03 11.22
C ILE A 17 37.86 5.93 10.49
N ILE A 18 37.31 5.43 9.37
CA ILE A 18 36.16 6.05 8.73
C ILE A 18 34.98 5.75 9.64
N GLU A 19 34.63 6.66 10.56
CA GLU A 19 33.35 6.64 11.24
C GLU A 19 32.27 6.84 10.19
N SER A 20 31.66 5.73 9.76
CA SER A 20 30.42 5.76 8.99
C SER A 20 29.34 6.30 9.91
N CYS A 21 29.07 7.59 9.82
CA CYS A 21 27.95 8.23 10.51
C CYS A 21 26.66 7.74 9.84
N SER A 22 26.18 6.54 10.20
CA SER A 22 24.86 6.08 9.76
C SER A 22 23.80 6.94 10.45
N LYS A 23 23.10 7.74 9.65
CA LYS A 23 21.99 8.56 10.12
C LYS A 23 20.93 7.64 10.73
N SER A 24 20.47 7.93 11.95
CA SER A 24 19.38 7.17 12.59
C SER A 24 18.14 7.16 11.68
N PRO A 25 17.41 6.04 11.61
CA PRO A 25 16.21 5.95 10.76
C PRO A 25 15.16 6.98 11.19
N THR A 26 14.47 7.54 10.21
CA THR A 26 13.32 8.42 10.45
C THR A 26 12.10 7.57 10.79
N LYS A 27 11.53 7.76 11.97
CA LYS A 27 10.31 7.07 12.39
C LYS A 27 9.11 7.68 11.67
N ILE A 28 8.28 6.85 11.07
CA ILE A 28 7.03 7.23 10.42
C ILE A 28 5.90 6.29 10.82
N LYS A 29 4.68 6.81 10.85
CA LYS A 29 3.45 6.05 11.08
C LYS A 29 2.68 5.95 9.78
N PHE A 30 2.32 4.74 9.40
CA PHE A 30 1.55 4.47 8.18
C PHE A 30 0.26 3.75 8.51
N LEU A 31 -0.88 4.32 8.09
CA LEU A 31 -2.22 3.74 8.22
C LEU A 31 -2.69 3.21 6.87
N ALA A 32 -3.04 1.92 6.81
CA ALA A 32 -3.62 1.29 5.63
C ALA A 32 -5.09 0.91 5.89
N LEU A 33 -6.00 1.59 5.20
CA LEU A 33 -7.45 1.40 5.30
C LEU A 33 -7.96 0.55 4.14
N GLY A 34 -8.88 -0.41 4.42
CA GLY A 34 -9.46 -1.17 3.31
C GLY A 34 -10.26 -2.42 3.67
N ASP A 35 -10.22 -3.37 2.76
CA ASP A 35 -10.94 -4.65 2.83
C ASP A 35 -9.98 -5.86 2.71
N SER A 36 -10.45 -6.98 2.11
CA SER A 36 -9.63 -8.18 1.89
C SER A 36 -8.37 -7.93 1.08
N TYR A 37 -8.39 -6.98 0.16
CA TYR A 37 -7.22 -6.61 -0.64
C TYR A 37 -6.14 -5.89 0.18
N THR A 38 -6.51 -5.21 1.24
CA THR A 38 -5.56 -4.53 2.15
C THR A 38 -5.10 -5.45 3.27
N ILE A 39 -6.01 -6.22 3.91
CA ILE A 39 -5.62 -7.21 4.90
C ILE A 39 -4.83 -8.38 4.29
N GLY A 40 -4.87 -8.55 2.96
CA GLY A 40 -4.13 -9.57 2.23
C GLY A 40 -4.68 -10.96 2.41
N GLU A 41 -5.99 -11.12 2.11
CA GLU A 41 -6.63 -12.44 2.13
C GLU A 41 -5.88 -13.42 1.22
N GLY A 42 -5.69 -14.65 1.68
CA GLY A 42 -5.02 -15.71 0.92
C GLY A 42 -3.49 -15.67 0.90
N VAL A 43 -2.84 -14.67 1.53
CA VAL A 43 -1.37 -14.60 1.60
C VAL A 43 -0.85 -14.43 3.03
N GLN A 44 0.40 -14.84 3.25
CA GLN A 44 1.07 -14.60 4.53
C GLN A 44 1.30 -13.09 4.73
N GLU A 45 1.35 -12.66 5.99
CA GLU A 45 1.50 -11.26 6.38
C GLU A 45 2.64 -10.54 5.66
N LYS A 46 3.84 -11.11 5.63
CA LYS A 46 5.01 -10.54 4.93
C LYS A 46 4.80 -10.31 3.43
N ASN A 47 3.81 -10.98 2.83
CA ASN A 47 3.48 -10.89 1.41
C ASN A 47 2.32 -9.94 1.09
N ARG A 48 1.67 -9.35 2.10
CA ARG A 48 0.64 -8.32 1.93
C ARG A 48 1.28 -7.04 1.39
N TRP A 49 0.57 -6.31 0.54
CA TRP A 49 1.16 -5.10 -0.05
C TRP A 49 1.58 -4.03 0.99
N PRO A 50 0.85 -3.80 2.11
CA PRO A 50 1.32 -2.81 3.08
C PRO A 50 2.64 -3.23 3.74
N ASN A 51 2.80 -4.52 4.06
CA ASN A 51 4.04 -5.04 4.66
C ASN A 51 5.21 -5.02 3.67
N GLN A 52 4.96 -5.33 2.39
CA GLN A 52 5.98 -5.21 1.35
C GLN A 52 6.39 -3.76 1.12
N LEU A 53 5.43 -2.81 1.17
CA LEU A 53 5.72 -1.38 1.07
C LEU A 53 6.59 -0.93 2.23
N VAL A 54 6.27 -1.34 3.47
CA VAL A 54 7.10 -1.06 4.66
C VAL A 54 8.54 -1.50 4.44
N ASN A 55 8.75 -2.76 4.03
CA ASN A 55 10.10 -3.27 3.78
C ASN A 55 10.85 -2.42 2.74
N ARG A 56 10.18 -2.01 1.65
CA ARG A 56 10.78 -1.13 0.62
C ARG A 56 11.10 0.27 1.14
N LEU A 57 10.25 0.82 2.01
CA LEU A 57 10.48 2.14 2.63
C LEU A 57 11.67 2.10 3.59
N GLU A 58 11.79 1.05 4.38
CA GLU A 58 12.92 0.84 5.29
C GLU A 58 14.23 0.65 4.54
N GLU A 59 14.23 -0.18 3.50
CA GLU A 59 15.42 -0.44 2.67
C GLU A 59 15.87 0.78 1.87
N LYS A 60 14.92 1.51 1.23
CA LYS A 60 15.25 2.58 0.27
C LYS A 60 15.46 3.94 0.92
N PHE A 61 14.71 4.25 1.99
CA PHE A 61 14.65 5.60 2.56
C PHE A 61 15.17 5.69 4.00
N ASN A 62 15.67 4.59 4.57
CA ASN A 62 16.10 4.52 5.96
C ASN A 62 15.00 4.98 6.92
N TYR A 63 13.77 4.52 6.68
CA TYR A 63 12.64 4.71 7.59
C TYR A 63 12.57 3.59 8.61
N LEU A 64 11.92 3.85 9.74
CA LEU A 64 11.40 2.86 10.68
C LEU A 64 9.89 3.05 10.72
N VAL A 65 9.16 2.12 10.11
CA VAL A 65 7.72 2.28 9.85
C VAL A 65 6.89 1.57 10.90
N ASP A 66 6.02 2.34 11.58
CA ASP A 66 4.96 1.84 12.44
C ASP A 66 3.69 1.69 11.58
N LEU A 67 3.38 0.45 11.17
CA LEU A 67 2.26 0.13 10.29
C LEU A 67 1.03 -0.26 11.09
N GLU A 68 -0.07 0.47 10.86
CA GLU A 68 -1.41 0.11 11.33
C GLU A 68 -2.30 -0.25 10.14
N ILE A 69 -2.99 -1.40 10.21
CA ILE A 69 -3.92 -1.85 9.16
C ILE A 69 -5.32 -1.92 9.77
N ILE A 70 -6.25 -1.14 9.21
CA ILE A 70 -7.67 -1.21 9.52
C ILE A 70 -8.39 -1.71 8.27
N ALA A 71 -8.50 -3.02 8.18
CA ALA A 71 -9.06 -3.70 7.04
C ALA A 71 -9.57 -5.08 7.45
N LYS A 72 -10.65 -5.53 6.79
CA LYS A 72 -11.22 -6.86 7.04
C LYS A 72 -11.85 -7.42 5.77
N THR A 73 -11.72 -8.72 5.58
CA THR A 73 -12.37 -9.43 4.49
C THR A 73 -13.88 -9.17 4.48
N GLY A 74 -14.36 -8.74 3.33
CA GLY A 74 -15.80 -8.47 3.13
C GLY A 74 -16.24 -7.04 3.43
N PHE A 75 -15.40 -6.18 4.00
CA PHE A 75 -15.81 -4.80 4.31
C PHE A 75 -16.28 -4.04 3.08
N THR A 76 -17.47 -3.45 3.19
CA THR A 76 -17.95 -2.35 2.35
C THR A 76 -17.41 -1.02 2.85
N SER A 77 -17.63 0.05 2.10
CA SER A 77 -17.30 1.41 2.53
C SER A 77 -17.95 1.78 3.86
N PHE A 78 -19.22 1.42 4.05
CA PHE A 78 -19.97 1.65 5.29
C PHE A 78 -19.37 0.87 6.47
N GLU A 79 -19.10 -0.44 6.29
CA GLU A 79 -18.54 -1.28 7.36
C GLU A 79 -17.13 -0.82 7.77
N LEU A 80 -16.33 -0.29 6.84
CA LEU A 80 -15.03 0.33 7.16
C LEU A 80 -15.22 1.62 7.98
N LEU A 81 -16.22 2.47 7.65
CA LEU A 81 -16.53 3.65 8.44
C LEU A 81 -16.95 3.29 9.86
N GLU A 82 -17.83 2.30 10.01
CA GLU A 82 -18.25 1.83 11.34
C GLU A 82 -17.06 1.32 12.16
N GLU A 83 -16.14 0.55 11.55
CA GLU A 83 -14.96 0.05 12.24
C GLU A 83 -14.04 1.17 12.70
N ILE A 84 -13.76 2.16 11.84
CA ILE A 84 -12.97 3.33 12.18
C ILE A 84 -13.57 4.10 13.38
N ASP A 85 -14.89 4.24 13.41
CA ASP A 85 -15.58 4.95 14.49
C ASP A 85 -15.62 4.13 15.79
N ASN A 86 -15.75 2.80 15.69
CA ASN A 86 -15.78 1.89 16.84
C ASN A 86 -14.43 1.82 17.57
N ILE A 87 -13.34 1.68 16.81
CA ILE A 87 -11.99 1.58 17.39
C ILE A 87 -11.43 2.96 17.79
N LYS A 88 -12.14 4.05 17.42
CA LYS A 88 -11.76 5.43 17.73
C LYS A 88 -10.32 5.70 17.31
N VAL A 89 -10.03 5.46 16.04
CA VAL A 89 -8.69 5.73 15.47
C VAL A 89 -8.23 7.09 15.96
N SER A 90 -7.18 7.06 16.77
CA SER A 90 -6.60 8.29 17.31
C SER A 90 -5.15 8.32 16.93
N GLY A 91 -4.72 9.39 16.34
CA GLY A 91 -3.31 9.59 16.07
C GLY A 91 -3.08 10.33 14.78
N ASN A 92 -1.89 10.85 14.71
CA ASN A 92 -1.38 11.52 13.55
C ASN A 92 -0.53 10.53 12.80
N PHE A 93 -0.96 10.17 11.60
CA PHE A 93 -0.19 9.32 10.71
C PHE A 93 0.61 10.20 9.73
N ASP A 94 1.82 9.75 9.42
CA ASP A 94 2.64 10.42 8.43
C ASP A 94 2.16 10.09 7.03
N TYR A 95 1.63 8.88 6.83
CA TYR A 95 1.03 8.45 5.55
C TYR A 95 -0.26 7.68 5.79
N VAL A 96 -1.22 7.84 4.88
CA VAL A 96 -2.50 7.10 4.89
C VAL A 96 -2.79 6.57 3.50
N SER A 97 -3.27 5.33 3.41
CA SER A 97 -3.76 4.75 2.17
C SER A 97 -5.20 4.27 2.30
N LEU A 98 -5.94 4.27 1.20
CA LEU A 98 -7.32 3.77 1.12
C LEU A 98 -7.49 2.88 -0.11
N LEU A 99 -8.00 1.66 0.09
CA LEU A 99 -8.46 0.75 -0.95
C LEU A 99 -9.74 0.08 -0.49
N ILE A 100 -10.88 0.47 -1.04
CA ILE A 100 -12.21 -0.01 -0.64
C ILE A 100 -13.19 0.07 -1.82
N GLY A 101 -14.25 -0.75 -1.80
CA GLY A 101 -15.37 -0.63 -2.71
C GLY A 101 -15.71 -1.91 -3.47
N VAL A 102 -14.79 -2.89 -3.54
CA VAL A 102 -15.09 -4.16 -4.21
C VAL A 102 -16.33 -4.84 -3.63
N ASN A 103 -16.51 -4.81 -2.32
CA ASN A 103 -17.66 -5.45 -1.67
C ASN A 103 -18.97 -4.68 -1.87
N ASN A 104 -18.91 -3.36 -2.07
CA ASN A 104 -20.08 -2.58 -2.49
C ASN A 104 -20.55 -3.06 -3.87
N GLN A 105 -19.65 -3.16 -4.84
CA GLN A 105 -19.94 -3.67 -6.18
C GLN A 105 -20.36 -5.15 -6.16
N PHE A 106 -19.62 -6.01 -5.42
CA PHE A 106 -19.89 -7.45 -5.34
C PHE A 106 -21.29 -7.74 -4.79
N ARG A 107 -21.74 -6.98 -3.77
CA ARG A 107 -23.07 -7.11 -3.15
C ARG A 107 -24.15 -6.38 -3.95
N GLY A 108 -23.82 -5.62 -4.99
CA GLY A 108 -24.77 -4.85 -5.80
C GLY A 108 -25.43 -3.71 -5.02
N LEU A 109 -24.69 -3.07 -4.11
CA LEU A 109 -25.17 -1.92 -3.36
C LEU A 109 -25.23 -0.67 -4.24
N ASP A 110 -26.07 0.30 -3.86
CA ASP A 110 -26.21 1.55 -4.59
C ASP A 110 -24.87 2.30 -4.64
N ILE A 111 -24.43 2.65 -5.83
CA ILE A 111 -23.19 3.39 -6.06
C ILE A 111 -23.21 4.78 -5.38
N LYS A 112 -24.39 5.38 -5.20
CA LYS A 112 -24.53 6.65 -4.48
C LYS A 112 -24.19 6.51 -2.99
N ASP A 113 -24.54 5.38 -2.38
CA ASP A 113 -24.12 5.09 -1.01
C ASP A 113 -22.61 4.93 -0.93
N PHE A 114 -22.01 4.22 -1.90
CA PHE A 114 -20.55 4.12 -2.01
C PHE A 114 -19.90 5.51 -2.19
N GLU A 115 -20.43 6.35 -3.08
CA GLU A 115 -19.92 7.72 -3.31
C GLU A 115 -19.94 8.55 -2.03
N ARG A 116 -21.05 8.52 -1.28
CA ARG A 116 -21.19 9.22 0.01
C ARG A 116 -20.13 8.73 1.00
N ASP A 117 -20.05 7.44 1.20
CA ASP A 117 -19.15 6.83 2.19
C ASP A 117 -17.69 7.05 1.81
N LEU A 118 -17.35 6.94 0.52
CA LEU A 118 -16.01 7.19 0.01
C LEU A 118 -15.55 8.63 0.27
N ASN A 119 -16.45 9.61 0.08
CA ASN A 119 -16.17 11.00 0.42
C ASN A 119 -15.82 11.16 1.90
N ILE A 120 -16.58 10.52 2.80
CA ILE A 120 -16.33 10.55 4.23
C ILE A 120 -15.01 9.85 4.59
N LEU A 121 -14.74 8.68 3.99
CA LEU A 121 -13.48 7.95 4.20
C LEU A 121 -12.25 8.77 3.77
N MET A 122 -12.33 9.46 2.64
CA MET A 122 -11.23 10.32 2.19
C MET A 122 -11.06 11.55 3.09
N ASP A 123 -12.14 12.15 3.60
CA ASP A 123 -12.06 13.25 4.57
C ASP A 123 -11.44 12.77 5.89
N LYS A 124 -11.86 11.62 6.42
CA LYS A 124 -11.22 11.01 7.59
C LYS A 124 -9.72 10.71 7.34
N SER A 125 -9.37 10.23 6.13
CA SER A 125 -7.96 10.01 5.76
C SER A 125 -7.15 11.32 5.78
N ILE A 126 -7.75 12.43 5.36
CA ILE A 126 -7.12 13.76 5.43
C ILE A 126 -6.92 14.17 6.89
N ASP A 127 -7.90 13.96 7.75
CA ASP A 127 -7.81 14.26 9.18
C ASP A 127 -6.72 13.40 9.85
N PHE A 128 -6.65 12.10 9.56
CA PHE A 128 -5.62 11.20 10.08
C PHE A 128 -4.21 11.61 9.67
N ALA A 129 -4.06 12.20 8.47
CA ALA A 129 -2.78 12.74 8.00
C ALA A 129 -2.55 14.21 8.42
N ASN A 130 -3.31 14.75 9.40
CA ASN A 130 -3.22 16.15 9.85
C ASN A 130 -3.38 17.17 8.72
N GLY A 131 -4.27 16.92 7.78
CA GLY A 131 -4.51 17.79 6.63
C GLY A 131 -3.45 17.70 5.53
N LYS A 132 -2.44 16.85 5.67
CA LYS A 132 -1.35 16.70 4.69
C LYS A 132 -1.79 15.82 3.51
N LYS A 133 -2.57 16.40 2.61
CA LYS A 133 -3.12 15.69 1.44
C LYS A 133 -2.05 15.02 0.57
N GLY A 134 -0.86 15.61 0.45
CA GLY A 134 0.28 15.03 -0.26
C GLY A 134 0.84 13.74 0.36
N ASN A 135 0.37 13.36 1.54
CA ASN A 135 0.78 12.15 2.23
C ASN A 135 -0.30 11.04 2.18
N ILE A 136 -1.30 11.23 1.33
CA ILE A 136 -2.42 10.29 1.18
C ILE A 136 -2.45 9.76 -0.24
N PHE A 137 -2.62 8.46 -0.36
CA PHE A 137 -2.84 7.83 -1.65
C PHE A 137 -4.01 6.84 -1.60
N VAL A 138 -4.71 6.78 -2.73
CA VAL A 138 -5.87 5.92 -2.93
C VAL A 138 -5.56 4.94 -4.05
N LEU A 139 -5.94 3.69 -3.86
CA LEU A 139 -5.73 2.63 -4.85
C LEU A 139 -7.06 2.30 -5.54
N SER A 140 -6.99 2.02 -6.83
CA SER A 140 -8.13 1.49 -7.58
C SER A 140 -8.49 0.07 -7.11
N ILE A 141 -9.73 -0.32 -7.32
CA ILE A 141 -10.25 -1.66 -7.03
C ILE A 141 -9.74 -2.64 -8.11
N PRO A 142 -9.12 -3.78 -7.72
CA PRO A 142 -8.76 -4.83 -8.68
C PRO A 142 -9.97 -5.42 -9.41
N ASP A 143 -9.76 -5.84 -10.65
CA ASP A 143 -10.80 -6.48 -11.45
C ASP A 143 -10.91 -7.98 -11.11
N TRP A 144 -11.86 -8.31 -10.24
CA TRP A 144 -12.12 -9.70 -9.89
C TRP A 144 -12.92 -10.47 -10.96
N GLY A 145 -13.57 -9.74 -11.89
CA GLY A 145 -14.42 -10.36 -12.92
C GLY A 145 -13.67 -11.26 -13.89
N ILE A 146 -12.38 -10.95 -14.12
CA ILE A 146 -11.54 -11.75 -15.03
C ILE A 146 -10.85 -12.93 -14.32
N THR A 147 -10.94 -13.03 -13.00
CA THR A 147 -10.34 -14.14 -12.24
C THR A 147 -11.09 -15.46 -12.49
N PRO A 148 -10.45 -16.62 -12.30
CA PRO A 148 -11.16 -17.90 -12.39
C PRO A 148 -12.38 -17.97 -11.47
N TYR A 149 -12.30 -17.37 -10.27
CA TYR A 149 -13.45 -17.24 -9.37
C TYR A 149 -14.57 -16.40 -10.00
N GLY A 150 -14.23 -15.23 -10.55
CA GLY A 150 -15.19 -14.32 -11.19
C GLY A 150 -15.89 -14.98 -12.38
N ILE A 151 -15.13 -15.65 -13.25
CA ILE A 151 -15.65 -16.39 -14.41
C ILE A 151 -16.64 -17.48 -13.95
N LYS A 152 -16.30 -18.25 -12.90
CA LYS A 152 -17.19 -19.28 -12.32
C LYS A 152 -18.50 -18.69 -11.77
N LYS A 153 -18.50 -17.45 -11.30
CA LYS A 153 -19.73 -16.75 -10.86
C LYS A 153 -20.65 -16.36 -11.98
N ASN A 154 -20.18 -16.35 -13.22
CA ASN A 154 -20.93 -16.02 -14.43
C ASN A 154 -21.77 -14.75 -14.28
N ARG A 155 -21.15 -13.69 -13.73
CA ARG A 155 -21.78 -12.38 -13.58
C ARG A 155 -21.31 -11.48 -14.70
N ASP A 156 -22.26 -11.08 -15.53
CA ASP A 156 -22.00 -10.17 -16.64
C ASP A 156 -21.55 -8.78 -16.13
N SER A 157 -20.74 -8.13 -16.94
CA SER A 157 -20.38 -6.71 -16.76
C SER A 157 -19.59 -6.37 -15.49
N VAL A 158 -18.98 -7.35 -14.80
CA VAL A 158 -18.19 -7.04 -13.57
C VAL A 158 -17.06 -6.07 -13.89
N SER A 159 -16.28 -6.31 -14.92
CA SER A 159 -15.16 -5.44 -15.31
C SER A 159 -15.62 -4.01 -15.60
N GLN A 160 -16.74 -3.85 -16.34
CA GLN A 160 -17.30 -2.52 -16.60
C GLN A 160 -17.82 -1.84 -15.32
N GLN A 161 -18.40 -2.60 -14.39
CA GLN A 161 -18.83 -2.05 -13.09
C GLN A 161 -17.64 -1.63 -12.26
N ILE A 162 -16.54 -2.40 -12.25
CA ILE A 162 -15.30 -2.02 -11.59
C ILE A 162 -14.71 -0.74 -12.19
N ASP A 163 -14.77 -0.59 -13.52
CA ASP A 163 -14.32 0.65 -14.17
C ASP A 163 -15.13 1.86 -13.68
N VAL A 164 -16.48 1.74 -13.63
CA VAL A 164 -17.34 2.82 -13.11
C VAL A 164 -17.02 3.18 -11.65
N TYR A 165 -16.76 2.18 -10.80
CA TYR A 165 -16.36 2.43 -9.41
C TYR A 165 -14.99 3.10 -9.35
N ASN A 166 -14.04 2.68 -10.18
CA ASN A 166 -12.69 3.24 -10.21
C ASN A 166 -12.64 4.65 -10.78
N ASP A 167 -13.47 4.97 -11.76
CA ASP A 167 -13.65 6.34 -12.26
C ASP A 167 -14.13 7.25 -11.12
N LEU A 168 -15.12 6.81 -10.36
CA LEU A 168 -15.61 7.56 -9.19
C LEU A 168 -14.52 7.74 -8.13
N VAL A 169 -13.77 6.67 -7.80
CA VAL A 169 -12.65 6.74 -6.85
C VAL A 169 -11.60 7.74 -7.32
N ASN A 170 -11.24 7.72 -8.59
CA ASN A 170 -10.29 8.66 -9.18
C ASN A 170 -10.80 10.10 -9.13
N ASP A 171 -12.03 10.34 -9.56
CA ASP A 171 -12.61 11.69 -9.63
C ASP A 171 -12.67 12.34 -8.24
N ILE A 172 -13.12 11.60 -7.22
CA ILE A 172 -13.14 12.11 -5.84
C ILE A 172 -11.72 12.33 -5.32
N SER A 173 -10.78 11.42 -5.59
CA SER A 173 -9.38 11.57 -5.19
C SER A 173 -8.78 12.85 -5.77
N VAL A 174 -8.95 13.07 -7.07
CA VAL A 174 -8.46 14.28 -7.78
C VAL A 174 -9.12 15.54 -7.22
N SER A 175 -10.44 15.54 -7.00
CA SER A 175 -11.18 16.69 -6.48
C SER A 175 -10.70 17.10 -5.08
N LYS A 176 -10.30 16.13 -4.27
CA LYS A 176 -9.75 16.35 -2.91
C LYS A 176 -8.23 16.63 -2.91
N GLY A 177 -7.55 16.49 -4.05
CA GLY A 177 -6.10 16.68 -4.18
C GLY A 177 -5.29 15.52 -3.58
N LEU A 178 -5.83 14.30 -3.63
CA LEU A 178 -5.18 13.07 -3.19
C LEU A 178 -4.52 12.37 -4.38
N LYS A 179 -3.47 11.60 -4.12
CA LYS A 179 -2.84 10.77 -5.15
C LYS A 179 -3.64 9.51 -5.40
N PHE A 180 -3.97 9.24 -6.65
CA PHE A 180 -4.60 7.99 -7.09
C PHE A 180 -3.61 7.11 -7.83
N PHE A 181 -3.63 5.80 -7.55
CA PHE A 181 -2.86 4.77 -8.25
C PHE A 181 -3.81 3.76 -8.89
N ASN A 182 -3.75 3.63 -10.20
CA ASN A 182 -4.51 2.63 -10.92
C ASN A 182 -3.78 1.27 -10.93
N ILE A 183 -4.08 0.43 -9.93
CA ILE A 183 -3.53 -0.94 -9.84
C ILE A 183 -4.42 -1.97 -10.54
N THR A 184 -5.60 -1.58 -11.03
CA THR A 184 -6.54 -2.44 -11.74
C THR A 184 -5.91 -3.07 -12.98
N GLU A 185 -5.13 -2.27 -13.74
CA GLU A 185 -4.45 -2.76 -14.93
C GLU A 185 -3.42 -3.86 -14.63
N ILE A 186 -2.85 -3.88 -13.42
CA ILE A 186 -1.96 -4.97 -12.98
C ILE A 186 -2.79 -6.23 -12.76
N SER A 187 -3.96 -6.11 -12.11
CA SER A 187 -4.84 -7.25 -11.88
C SER A 187 -5.33 -7.88 -13.19
N ARG A 188 -5.49 -7.08 -14.23
CA ARG A 188 -5.92 -7.54 -15.57
C ARG A 188 -4.87 -8.36 -16.34
N LYS A 189 -3.63 -8.42 -15.84
CA LYS A 189 -2.53 -9.20 -16.45
C LYS A 189 -2.44 -10.65 -15.97
N ILE A 190 -3.47 -11.19 -15.31
CA ILE A 190 -3.42 -12.55 -14.74
C ILE A 190 -3.21 -13.65 -15.78
N ASN A 191 -3.60 -13.41 -17.03
CA ASN A 191 -3.38 -14.34 -18.14
C ASN A 191 -1.99 -14.19 -18.78
N ASP A 192 -1.35 -13.03 -18.62
CA ASP A 192 -0.05 -12.70 -19.21
C ASP A 192 1.09 -13.03 -18.25
N ILE A 193 0.84 -12.93 -16.95
CA ILE A 193 1.83 -13.11 -15.90
C ILE A 193 1.37 -14.23 -14.94
N ASN A 194 2.10 -15.34 -14.94
CA ASN A 194 1.79 -16.47 -14.08
C ASN A 194 1.97 -16.13 -12.59
N GLY A 195 1.06 -16.65 -11.74
CA GLY A 195 1.16 -16.59 -10.28
C GLY A 195 0.76 -15.24 -9.69
N LEU A 196 -0.10 -14.48 -10.35
CA LEU A 196 -0.63 -13.22 -9.81
C LEU A 196 -1.77 -13.42 -8.81
N LEU A 197 -2.43 -14.58 -8.80
CA LEU A 197 -3.51 -14.85 -7.86
C LEU A 197 -3.04 -15.74 -6.70
N ALA A 198 -3.67 -15.57 -5.55
CA ALA A 198 -3.60 -16.48 -4.41
C ALA A 198 -4.27 -17.83 -4.73
N PRO A 199 -4.10 -18.89 -3.89
CA PRO A 199 -4.68 -20.20 -4.15
C PRO A 199 -6.20 -20.24 -4.25
N ASP A 200 -6.91 -19.22 -3.78
CA ASP A 200 -8.37 -19.11 -3.86
C ASP A 200 -8.88 -18.67 -5.24
N GLU A 201 -7.97 -18.41 -6.17
CA GLU A 201 -8.26 -18.00 -7.55
C GLU A 201 -9.01 -16.64 -7.66
N LEU A 202 -8.96 -15.83 -6.60
CA LEU A 202 -9.65 -14.53 -6.49
C LEU A 202 -8.72 -13.41 -6.04
N HIS A 203 -8.12 -13.58 -4.86
CA HIS A 203 -7.32 -12.54 -4.25
C HIS A 203 -5.91 -12.45 -4.86
N PRO A 204 -5.26 -11.29 -4.77
CA PRO A 204 -3.89 -11.11 -5.25
C PRO A 204 -2.90 -11.99 -4.50
N SER A 205 -1.94 -12.55 -5.22
CA SER A 205 -0.77 -13.19 -4.63
C SER A 205 0.24 -12.16 -4.10
N GLY A 206 1.22 -12.61 -3.33
CA GLY A 206 2.35 -11.77 -2.95
C GLY A 206 3.12 -11.19 -4.15
N LYS A 207 3.10 -11.88 -5.30
CA LYS A 207 3.70 -11.39 -6.55
C LYS A 207 2.91 -10.21 -7.13
N MET A 208 1.57 -10.28 -7.19
CA MET A 208 0.74 -9.16 -7.62
C MET A 208 0.91 -7.97 -6.68
N TYR A 209 0.92 -8.19 -5.38
CA TYR A 209 1.16 -7.15 -4.38
C TYR A 209 2.55 -6.49 -4.54
N SER A 210 3.59 -7.25 -4.92
CA SER A 210 4.90 -6.66 -5.23
C SER A 210 4.83 -5.69 -6.41
N LEU A 211 4.08 -6.02 -7.46
CA LEU A 211 3.88 -5.12 -8.60
C LEU A 211 3.11 -3.85 -8.21
N TRP A 212 2.13 -3.94 -7.29
CA TRP A 212 1.47 -2.74 -6.77
C TRP A 212 2.45 -1.86 -6.00
N VAL A 213 3.30 -2.47 -5.17
CA VAL A 213 4.32 -1.75 -4.40
C VAL A 213 5.33 -1.05 -5.31
N ASP A 214 5.70 -1.65 -6.45
CA ASP A 214 6.59 -1.02 -7.43
C ASP A 214 6.00 0.28 -8.01
N GLU A 215 4.67 0.37 -8.16
CA GLU A 215 3.97 1.62 -8.53
C GLU A 215 3.89 2.59 -7.35
N ILE A 216 3.46 2.11 -6.18
CA ILE A 216 3.19 2.93 -4.99
C ILE A 216 4.48 3.57 -4.45
N ILE A 217 5.62 2.87 -4.49
CA ILE A 217 6.90 3.36 -3.95
C ILE A 217 7.34 4.68 -4.60
N THR A 218 6.85 4.98 -5.79
CA THR A 218 7.12 6.24 -6.50
C THR A 218 6.54 7.47 -5.80
N PHE A 219 5.55 7.26 -4.92
CA PHE A 219 4.93 8.31 -4.12
C PHE A 219 5.87 8.92 -3.07
N PHE A 220 6.86 8.18 -2.64
CA PHE A 220 7.78 8.53 -1.56
C PHE A 220 9.12 9.12 -2.05
N ASN A 221 9.25 9.39 -3.35
CA ASN A 221 10.48 9.93 -3.95
C ASN A 221 10.55 11.46 -3.84
#